data_f2a1898257e707d45ee855ba29bec199
#
_entry.id   f2a1898257e707d45ee855ba29bec199
#
_cell.length_a   1.000
_cell.length_b   1.000
_cell.length_c   1.000
_cell.angle_alpha   90.00
_cell.angle_beta   90.00
_cell.angle_gamma   90.00
#
_symmetry.space_group_name_H-M   'P 1'
#
loop_
_entity.id
_entity.type
_entity.pdbx_description
1 polymer ?
#
loop_
_entity_poly.entity_id
_entity_poly.type
_entity_poly.pdbx_seq_one_letter_code
_entity_poly.pdbx_strand_id
1 'polypeptide(L)'
;SERLQDLVYDIADQRLLLGHGPSTPHKIMLTMASNSRHTLGLAVMGEIFHWHGWNVVAGPTLEHDTIPQRLHEEWVDVLGLSVADDRDIEATREMIQTCRVHSRNQQLWVMVGGPQAFLRPHLASEVMADAACSHAGQAQAMALARVRQIATQLIRATENRG
;
A
#
# COMPACT_ATOMS: atom_id res chain seq x y z
N SER A 1 -18.87 1.68 -8.69
CA SER A 1 -20.00 1.04 -8.22
C SER A 1 -19.95 0.75 -6.71
N GLU A 2 -20.75 1.46 -5.96
CA GLU A 2 -20.84 1.34 -4.51
C GLU A 2 -21.19 -0.09 -4.06
N ARG A 3 -22.08 -0.79 -4.80
CA ARG A 3 -22.49 -2.17 -4.46
C ARG A 3 -21.36 -3.20 -4.48
N LEU A 4 -20.44 -3.12 -5.45
CA LEU A 4 -19.29 -4.02 -5.50
C LEU A 4 -18.31 -3.71 -4.38
N GLN A 5 -18.13 -2.45 -4.07
CA GLN A 5 -17.27 -2.02 -2.96
C GLN A 5 -17.84 -2.50 -1.61
N ASP A 6 -19.15 -2.32 -1.39
CA ASP A 6 -19.82 -2.81 -0.20
C ASP A 6 -19.69 -4.32 -0.07
N LEU A 7 -19.89 -5.07 -1.17
CA LEU A 7 -19.72 -6.52 -1.19
C LEU A 7 -18.30 -6.95 -0.80
N VAL A 8 -17.28 -6.24 -1.29
CA VAL A 8 -15.87 -6.55 -0.96
C VAL A 8 -15.62 -6.32 0.53
N TYR A 9 -16.13 -5.23 1.10
CA TYR A 9 -16.02 -4.97 2.53
C TYR A 9 -16.80 -5.99 3.38
N ASP A 10 -17.99 -6.38 2.94
CA ASP A 10 -18.77 -7.43 3.62
C ASP A 10 -18.01 -8.77 3.64
N ILE A 11 -17.37 -9.14 2.56
CA ILE A 11 -16.54 -10.35 2.48
C ILE A 11 -15.36 -10.24 3.45
N ALA A 12 -14.72 -9.06 3.51
CA ALA A 12 -13.62 -8.80 4.43
C ALA A 12 -14.06 -8.97 5.89
N ASP A 13 -15.20 -8.37 6.26
CA ASP A 13 -15.76 -8.48 7.61
C ASP A 13 -16.09 -9.92 7.98
N GLN A 14 -16.71 -10.68 7.07
CA GLN A 14 -17.03 -12.10 7.28
C GLN A 14 -15.76 -12.93 7.49
N ARG A 15 -14.71 -12.66 6.73
CA ARG A 15 -13.44 -13.37 6.89
C ARG A 15 -12.81 -13.12 8.25
N LEU A 16 -12.84 -11.89 8.76
CA LEU A 16 -12.37 -11.55 10.11
C LEU A 16 -13.17 -12.28 11.17
N LEU A 17 -14.51 -12.36 11.02
CA LEU A 17 -15.39 -13.09 11.93
C LEU A 17 -15.10 -14.59 11.96
N LEU A 18 -14.66 -15.16 10.85
CA LEU A 18 -14.28 -16.58 10.73
C LEU A 18 -12.85 -16.88 11.23
N GLY A 19 -12.15 -15.89 11.78
CA GLY A 19 -10.81 -16.06 12.32
C GLY A 19 -9.69 -16.02 11.28
N HIS A 20 -9.96 -15.56 10.06
CA HIS A 20 -8.96 -15.34 9.02
C HIS A 20 -8.30 -13.96 9.16
N GLY A 21 -7.75 -13.68 10.33
CA GLY A 21 -6.97 -12.46 10.59
C GLY A 21 -5.58 -12.48 9.96
N PRO A 22 -4.80 -11.40 10.14
CA PRO A 22 -3.44 -11.33 9.60
C PRO A 22 -2.55 -12.41 10.22
N SER A 23 -1.88 -13.20 9.38
CA SER A 23 -0.97 -14.28 9.76
C SER A 23 0.51 -13.89 9.64
N THR A 24 0.79 -12.71 9.12
CA THR A 24 2.15 -12.18 8.96
C THR A 24 2.29 -10.87 9.74
N PRO A 25 3.50 -10.53 10.26
CA PRO A 25 3.75 -9.23 10.88
C PRO A 25 3.75 -8.07 9.87
N HIS A 26 3.76 -8.35 8.57
CA HIS A 26 3.83 -7.31 7.55
C HIS A 26 2.56 -6.48 7.47
N LYS A 27 2.73 -5.16 7.42
CA LYS A 27 1.63 -4.20 7.36
C LYS A 27 1.71 -3.39 6.08
N ILE A 28 0.57 -3.27 5.40
CA ILE A 28 0.39 -2.39 4.25
C ILE A 28 -0.71 -1.36 4.52
N MET A 29 -0.45 -0.13 4.11
CA MET A 29 -1.43 0.95 4.11
C MET A 29 -1.82 1.26 2.67
N LEU A 30 -3.11 1.23 2.37
CA LEU A 30 -3.66 1.44 1.03
C LEU A 30 -4.60 2.65 1.03
N THR A 31 -4.34 3.62 0.15
CA THR A 31 -5.17 4.80 0.03
C THR A 31 -5.14 5.37 -1.40
N MET A 32 -6.03 6.31 -1.65
CA MET A 32 -5.99 7.11 -2.87
C MET A 32 -4.91 8.18 -2.75
N ALA A 33 -4.23 8.47 -3.85
CA ALA A 33 -3.26 9.56 -3.92
C ALA A 33 -3.92 10.95 -3.85
N SER A 34 -5.22 11.01 -4.09
CA SER A 34 -6.03 12.22 -3.97
C SER A 34 -7.37 11.89 -3.30
N ASN A 35 -8.20 12.91 -3.06
CA ASN A 35 -9.55 12.73 -2.51
C ASN A 35 -10.56 12.12 -3.50
N SER A 36 -10.10 11.25 -4.39
CA SER A 36 -10.97 10.55 -5.33
C SER A 36 -11.89 9.54 -4.62
N ARG A 37 -13.11 9.42 -5.12
CA ARG A 37 -14.10 8.47 -4.62
C ARG A 37 -14.05 7.09 -5.28
N HIS A 38 -13.13 6.89 -6.22
CA HIS A 38 -13.00 5.61 -6.96
C HIS A 38 -12.15 4.61 -6.16
N THR A 39 -12.73 4.04 -5.12
CA THR A 39 -12.00 3.19 -4.15
C THR A 39 -12.18 1.69 -4.35
N LEU A 40 -12.94 1.25 -5.36
CA LEU A 40 -13.18 -0.17 -5.61
C LEU A 40 -11.87 -0.96 -5.82
N GLY A 41 -10.96 -0.42 -6.63
CA GLY A 41 -9.67 -1.05 -6.87
C GLY A 41 -8.84 -1.23 -5.59
N LEU A 42 -8.90 -0.25 -4.69
CA LEU A 42 -8.24 -0.34 -3.39
C LEU A 42 -8.88 -1.39 -2.48
N ALA A 43 -10.22 -1.52 -2.51
CA ALA A 43 -10.90 -2.55 -1.74
C ALA A 43 -10.50 -3.95 -2.21
N VAL A 44 -10.45 -4.18 -3.52
CA VAL A 44 -9.98 -5.44 -4.11
C VAL A 44 -8.51 -5.70 -3.74
N MET A 45 -7.67 -4.69 -3.84
CA MET A 45 -6.26 -4.78 -3.45
C MET A 45 -6.11 -5.18 -1.98
N GLY A 46 -6.86 -4.53 -1.10
CA GLY A 46 -6.88 -4.84 0.33
C GLY A 46 -7.25 -6.29 0.60
N GLU A 47 -8.26 -6.82 -0.10
CA GLU A 47 -8.66 -8.21 0.01
C GLU A 47 -7.55 -9.17 -0.41
N ILE A 48 -6.86 -8.90 -1.51
CA ILE A 48 -5.76 -9.74 -1.98
C ILE A 48 -4.63 -9.78 -0.94
N PHE A 49 -4.25 -8.65 -0.37
CA PHE A 49 -3.26 -8.62 0.70
C PHE A 49 -3.74 -9.36 1.95
N HIS A 50 -4.99 -9.18 2.36
CA HIS A 50 -5.58 -9.93 3.47
C HIS A 50 -5.51 -11.44 3.26
N TRP A 51 -5.88 -11.93 2.07
CA TRP A 51 -5.81 -13.35 1.73
C TRP A 51 -4.40 -13.93 1.82
N HIS A 52 -3.38 -13.10 1.61
CA HIS A 52 -1.97 -13.46 1.79
C HIS A 52 -1.46 -13.21 3.21
N GLY A 53 -2.35 -12.91 4.15
CA GLY A 53 -2.02 -12.79 5.57
C GLY A 53 -1.46 -11.45 6.02
N TRP A 54 -1.50 -10.41 5.19
CA TRP A 54 -1.04 -9.08 5.55
C TRP A 54 -2.00 -8.38 6.52
N ASN A 55 -1.45 -7.55 7.40
CA ASN A 55 -2.22 -6.58 8.16
C ASN A 55 -2.48 -5.36 7.26
N VAL A 56 -3.73 -5.17 6.85
CA VAL A 56 -4.11 -4.13 5.88
C VAL A 56 -4.79 -2.97 6.61
N VAL A 57 -4.25 -1.77 6.42
CA VAL A 57 -4.89 -0.52 6.83
C VAL A 57 -5.41 0.16 5.56
N ALA A 58 -6.72 0.16 5.39
CA ALA A 58 -7.39 0.71 4.22
C ALA A 58 -8.83 1.09 4.58
N GLY A 59 -9.49 1.75 3.66
CA GLY A 59 -10.91 2.02 3.76
C GLY A 59 -11.26 3.50 3.84
N PRO A 60 -12.57 3.80 3.94
CA PRO A 60 -13.08 5.16 3.85
C PRO A 60 -12.72 6.04 5.06
N THR A 61 -12.30 5.43 6.16
CA THR A 61 -11.89 6.15 7.38
C THR A 61 -10.42 6.58 7.37
N LEU A 62 -9.66 6.15 6.37
CA LEU A 62 -8.27 6.56 6.23
C LEU A 62 -8.21 7.90 5.50
N GLU A 63 -8.15 8.98 6.26
CA GLU A 63 -8.11 10.33 5.71
C GLU A 63 -6.74 10.62 5.11
N HIS A 64 -6.73 11.15 3.90
CA HIS A 64 -5.52 11.45 3.12
C HIS A 64 -4.51 12.31 3.89
N ASP A 65 -4.98 13.36 4.57
CA ASP A 65 -4.12 14.30 5.29
C ASP A 65 -3.46 13.71 6.54
N THR A 66 -3.98 12.57 7.04
CA THR A 66 -3.47 11.90 8.23
C THR A 66 -2.41 10.85 7.94
N ILE A 67 -2.18 10.51 6.67
CA ILE A 67 -1.26 9.44 6.28
C ILE A 67 0.17 9.65 6.81
N PRO A 68 0.81 10.82 6.61
CA PRO A 68 2.18 11.02 7.13
C PRO A 68 2.27 10.86 8.64
N GLN A 69 1.28 11.38 9.39
CA GLN A 69 1.25 11.23 10.84
C GLN A 69 1.11 9.77 11.26
N ARG A 70 0.23 9.01 10.61
CA ARG A 70 0.06 7.58 10.89
C ARG A 70 1.32 6.79 10.62
N LEU A 71 2.03 7.09 9.54
CA LEU A 71 3.32 6.48 9.23
C LEU A 71 4.41 6.84 10.25
N HIS A 72 4.29 7.95 10.94
CA HIS A 72 5.16 8.33 12.04
C HIS A 72 4.83 7.56 13.33
N GLU A 73 3.55 7.35 13.61
CA GLU A 73 3.06 6.74 14.84
C GLU A 73 3.15 5.21 14.83
N GLU A 74 2.96 4.58 13.68
CA GLU A 74 2.94 3.13 13.54
C GLU A 74 3.91 2.62 12.47
N TRP A 75 4.43 1.41 12.67
CA TRP A 75 5.29 0.76 11.68
C TRP A 75 4.45 0.26 10.51
N VAL A 76 4.79 0.70 9.31
CA VAL A 76 4.18 0.24 8.05
C VAL A 76 5.29 -0.19 7.12
N ASP A 77 5.17 -1.39 6.54
CA ASP A 77 6.18 -1.92 5.62
C ASP A 77 6.01 -1.38 4.21
N VAL A 78 4.77 -1.25 3.77
CA VAL A 78 4.41 -0.87 2.40
C VAL A 78 3.31 0.18 2.40
N LEU A 79 3.49 1.22 1.59
CA LEU A 79 2.45 2.21 1.28
C LEU A 79 2.03 2.04 -0.18
N GLY A 80 0.76 1.76 -0.41
CA GLY A 80 0.16 1.67 -1.74
C GLY A 80 -0.76 2.86 -2.01
N LEU A 81 -0.53 3.56 -3.12
CA LEU A 81 -1.29 4.72 -3.53
C LEU A 81 -1.93 4.48 -4.90
N SER A 82 -3.24 4.66 -4.99
CA SER A 82 -3.95 4.61 -6.27
C SER A 82 -4.00 6.00 -6.91
N VAL A 83 -3.46 6.12 -8.11
CA VAL A 83 -3.44 7.37 -8.89
C VAL A 83 -4.48 7.29 -9.99
N ALA A 84 -5.56 8.05 -9.85
CA ALA A 84 -6.72 7.98 -10.75
C ALA A 84 -6.58 8.92 -11.97
N ASP A 85 -6.00 10.08 -11.79
CA ASP A 85 -5.97 11.16 -12.77
C ASP A 85 -4.55 11.69 -12.97
N ASP A 86 -4.26 12.17 -14.19
CA ASP A 86 -2.96 12.78 -14.50
C ASP A 86 -2.71 14.08 -13.71
N ARG A 87 -3.78 14.76 -13.31
CA ARG A 87 -3.70 15.96 -12.45
C ARG A 87 -3.20 15.66 -11.04
N ASP A 88 -3.25 14.40 -10.62
CA ASP A 88 -2.83 13.97 -9.29
C ASP A 88 -1.32 13.65 -9.21
N ILE A 89 -0.61 13.68 -10.33
CA ILE A 89 0.82 13.26 -10.39
C ILE A 89 1.68 14.07 -9.42
N GLU A 90 1.60 15.40 -9.49
CA GLU A 90 2.44 16.25 -8.63
C GLU A 90 2.06 16.11 -7.15
N ALA A 91 0.75 16.10 -6.83
CA ALA A 91 0.28 15.89 -5.47
C ALA A 91 0.71 14.51 -4.93
N THR A 92 0.70 13.48 -5.78
CA THR A 92 1.17 12.14 -5.40
C THR A 92 2.66 12.16 -5.07
N ARG A 93 3.46 12.83 -5.88
CA ARG A 93 4.90 12.98 -5.64
C ARG A 93 5.19 13.68 -4.30
N GLU A 94 4.51 14.80 -4.05
CA GLU A 94 4.63 15.53 -2.77
C GLU A 94 4.23 14.66 -1.59
N MET A 95 3.13 13.92 -1.71
CA MET A 95 2.66 12.99 -0.68
C MET A 95 3.73 11.92 -0.37
N ILE A 96 4.30 11.31 -1.40
CA ILE A 96 5.33 10.28 -1.21
C ILE A 96 6.55 10.85 -0.50
N GLN A 97 7.00 12.03 -0.90
CA GLN A 97 8.14 12.70 -0.25
C GLN A 97 7.85 12.95 1.23
N THR A 98 6.69 13.50 1.54
CA THR A 98 6.25 13.74 2.92
C THR A 98 6.16 12.45 3.72
N CYS A 99 5.58 11.41 3.15
CA CYS A 99 5.47 10.11 3.80
C CYS A 99 6.84 9.50 4.13
N ARG A 100 7.80 9.58 3.21
CA ARG A 100 9.15 9.07 3.44
C ARG A 100 9.88 9.79 4.57
N VAL A 101 9.70 11.12 4.65
CA VAL A 101 10.34 11.94 5.70
C VAL A 101 9.75 11.59 7.08
N HIS A 102 8.45 11.40 7.17
CA HIS A 102 7.76 11.17 8.44
C HIS A 102 7.71 9.70 8.86
N SER A 103 7.88 8.77 7.95
CA SER A 103 7.75 7.35 8.22
C SER A 103 8.70 6.88 9.32
N ARG A 104 8.17 6.18 10.30
CA ARG A 104 8.92 5.47 11.32
C ARG A 104 9.82 4.39 10.70
N ASN A 105 9.35 3.76 9.63
CA ASN A 105 10.13 2.83 8.82
C ASN A 105 10.92 3.59 7.76
N GLN A 106 12.23 3.71 7.95
CA GLN A 106 13.12 4.40 7.00
C GLN A 106 13.27 3.63 5.68
N GLN A 107 12.83 2.38 5.63
CA GLN A 107 12.82 1.55 4.43
C GLN A 107 11.40 1.34 3.91
N LEU A 108 10.49 2.29 4.18
CA LEU A 108 9.15 2.27 3.64
C LEU A 108 9.19 2.07 2.13
N TRP A 109 8.56 0.99 1.66
CA TRP A 109 8.41 0.73 0.24
C TRP A 109 7.11 1.31 -0.26
N VAL A 110 7.18 2.12 -1.31
CA VAL A 110 6.02 2.82 -1.86
C VAL A 110 5.73 2.29 -3.25
N MET A 111 4.51 1.81 -3.44
CA MET A 111 4.00 1.41 -4.74
C MET A 111 2.82 2.27 -5.16
N VAL A 112 2.69 2.50 -6.46
CA VAL A 112 1.57 3.20 -7.05
C VAL A 112 0.83 2.31 -8.03
N GLY A 113 -0.46 2.50 -8.12
CA GLY A 113 -1.34 1.73 -9.00
C GLY A 113 -2.48 2.60 -9.50
N GLY A 114 -3.57 1.96 -9.88
CA GLY A 114 -4.75 2.64 -10.40
C GLY A 114 -4.66 2.91 -11.90
N PRO A 115 -5.64 3.68 -12.45
CA PRO A 115 -5.73 3.92 -13.89
C PRO A 115 -4.45 4.50 -14.51
N GLN A 116 -3.75 5.37 -13.82
CA GLN A 116 -2.53 5.99 -14.36
C GLN A 116 -1.37 5.00 -14.49
N ALA A 117 -1.36 3.90 -13.74
CA ALA A 117 -0.35 2.85 -13.90
C ALA A 117 -0.44 2.12 -15.25
N PHE A 118 -1.63 2.07 -15.86
CA PHE A 118 -1.81 1.55 -17.22
C PHE A 118 -1.36 2.56 -18.29
N LEU A 119 -1.62 3.84 -18.05
CA LEU A 119 -1.45 4.89 -19.06
C LEU A 119 -0.03 5.44 -19.09
N ARG A 120 0.71 5.33 -17.98
CA ARG A 120 2.04 5.92 -17.82
C ARG A 120 3.08 4.86 -17.48
N PRO A 121 3.90 4.45 -18.48
CA PRO A 121 4.94 3.43 -18.28
C PRO A 121 5.99 3.82 -17.22
N HIS A 122 6.17 5.11 -16.99
CA HIS A 122 7.19 5.65 -16.07
C HIS A 122 6.57 6.29 -14.81
N LEU A 123 5.34 5.91 -14.45
CA LEU A 123 4.63 6.50 -13.32
C LEU A 123 5.45 6.45 -12.02
N ALA A 124 6.07 5.31 -11.71
CA ALA A 124 6.88 5.19 -10.49
C ALA A 124 7.98 6.25 -10.42
N SER A 125 8.71 6.45 -11.51
CA SER A 125 9.77 7.47 -11.58
C SER A 125 9.21 8.88 -11.47
N GLU A 126 8.08 9.15 -12.12
CA GLU A 126 7.45 10.48 -12.12
C GLU A 126 7.02 10.91 -10.72
N VAL A 127 6.55 9.98 -9.89
CA VAL A 127 6.09 10.28 -8.53
C VAL A 127 7.11 9.90 -7.45
N MET A 128 8.27 9.37 -7.82
CA MET A 128 9.32 8.92 -6.91
C MET A 128 8.88 7.74 -6.02
N ALA A 129 8.01 6.88 -6.55
CA ALA A 129 7.67 5.60 -5.94
C ALA A 129 8.71 4.52 -6.28
N ASP A 130 8.72 3.44 -5.53
CA ASP A 130 9.63 2.31 -5.77
C ASP A 130 9.14 1.40 -6.90
N ALA A 131 7.83 1.31 -7.10
CA ALA A 131 7.23 0.49 -8.14
C ALA A 131 5.87 1.01 -8.58
N ALA A 132 5.47 0.66 -9.80
CA ALA A 132 4.12 0.85 -10.32
C ALA A 132 3.54 -0.52 -10.70
N CYS A 133 2.31 -0.79 -10.28
CA CYS A 133 1.64 -2.06 -10.50
C CYS A 133 0.28 -1.84 -11.13
N SER A 134 0.04 -2.49 -12.26
CA SER A 134 -1.24 -2.45 -12.95
C SER A 134 -2.18 -3.59 -12.54
N HIS A 135 -1.68 -4.60 -11.83
CA HIS A 135 -2.44 -5.76 -11.40
C HIS A 135 -2.22 -6.05 -9.91
N ALA A 136 -3.31 -6.33 -9.19
CA ALA A 136 -3.29 -6.54 -7.75
C ALA A 136 -2.46 -7.75 -7.31
N GLY A 137 -2.52 -8.86 -8.04
CA GLY A 137 -1.72 -10.04 -7.73
C GLY A 137 -0.21 -9.79 -7.87
N GLN A 138 0.18 -9.03 -8.88
CA GLN A 138 1.57 -8.61 -9.07
C GLN A 138 2.03 -7.70 -7.93
N ALA A 139 1.19 -6.77 -7.49
CA ALA A 139 1.50 -5.86 -6.40
C ALA A 139 1.82 -6.62 -5.11
N GLN A 140 1.01 -7.61 -4.74
CA GLN A 140 1.23 -8.42 -3.54
C GLN A 140 2.54 -9.21 -3.64
N ALA A 141 2.79 -9.87 -4.77
CA ALA A 141 4.02 -10.65 -4.98
C ALA A 141 5.28 -9.76 -4.89
N MET A 142 5.26 -8.57 -5.49
CA MET A 142 6.36 -7.61 -5.42
C MET A 142 6.60 -7.09 -4.01
N ALA A 143 5.54 -6.75 -3.28
CA ALA A 143 5.62 -6.30 -1.91
C ALA A 143 6.23 -7.37 -0.99
N LEU A 144 5.79 -8.62 -1.13
CA LEU A 144 6.33 -9.74 -0.38
C LEU A 144 7.81 -9.97 -0.66
N ALA A 145 8.21 -9.95 -1.93
CA ALA A 145 9.61 -10.08 -2.33
C ALA A 145 10.48 -8.98 -1.69
N ARG A 146 9.98 -7.75 -1.65
CA ARG A 146 10.71 -6.62 -1.07
C ARG A 146 10.91 -6.75 0.45
N VAL A 147 9.86 -7.09 1.19
CA VAL A 147 9.99 -7.22 2.66
C VAL A 147 10.88 -8.40 3.03
N ARG A 148 10.86 -9.49 2.26
CA ARG A 148 11.77 -10.63 2.43
C ARG A 148 13.22 -10.24 2.15
N GLN A 149 13.46 -9.45 1.12
CA GLN A 149 14.80 -8.94 0.78
C GLN A 149 15.36 -8.09 1.92
N ILE A 150 14.57 -7.17 2.48
CA ILE A 150 14.97 -6.35 3.61
C ILE A 150 15.32 -7.21 4.82
N ALA A 151 14.48 -8.19 5.17
CA ALA A 151 14.72 -9.11 6.28
C ALA A 151 16.03 -9.88 6.09
N THR A 152 16.32 -10.37 4.89
CA THR A 152 17.58 -11.08 4.57
C THR A 152 18.79 -10.16 4.74
N GLN A 153 18.71 -8.92 4.28
CA GLN A 153 19.79 -7.94 4.43
C GLN A 153 20.09 -7.63 5.90
N LEU A 154 19.05 -7.49 6.73
CA LEU A 154 19.20 -7.24 8.16
C LEU A 154 19.85 -8.42 8.87
N ILE A 155 19.48 -9.66 8.56
CA ILE A 155 20.10 -10.88 9.12
C ILE A 155 21.59 -10.93 8.78
N ARG A 156 21.95 -10.73 7.50
CA ARG A 156 23.35 -10.71 7.05
C ARG A 156 24.18 -9.62 7.74
N ALA A 157 23.60 -8.43 7.91
CA ALA A 157 24.27 -7.34 8.61
C ALA A 157 24.53 -7.66 10.08
N THR A 158 23.64 -8.42 10.74
CA THR A 158 23.80 -8.88 12.11
C THR A 158 24.89 -9.97 12.23
N GLU A 159 24.91 -10.92 11.30
CA GLU A 159 25.94 -11.98 11.26
C GLU A 159 27.35 -11.44 11.03
N ASN A 160 27.51 -10.42 10.21
CA ASN A 160 28.81 -9.79 9.92
C ASN A 160 29.35 -8.92 11.06
N ARG A 161 28.56 -8.64 12.09
CA ARG A 161 28.98 -7.86 13.27
C ARG A 161 29.38 -8.75 14.47
N GLY A 162 29.14 -10.02 14.35
CA GLY A 162 29.58 -11.03 15.34
C GLY A 162 30.90 -11.62 14.97
#